data_fabc6842ba77253dc38f91d26527df21
#
_entry.id   fabc6842ba77253dc38f91d26527df21
#
_cell.length_a   1.000
_cell.length_b   1.000
_cell.length_c   1.000
_cell.angle_alpha   90.00
_cell.angle_beta   90.00
_cell.angle_gamma   90.00
#
_symmetry.space_group_name_H-M   'P 1'
#
loop_
_entity.id
_entity.type
_entity.pdbx_description
1 polymer ?
#
loop_
_entity_poly.entity_id
_entity_poly.type
_entity_poly.pdbx_seq_one_letter_code
_entity_poly.pdbx_strand_id
1 'polypeptide(L)'
;KDYPVIELNPKGLQADNRGVDKVMKQLDYCDRGLSSVSVDVLVAIGAGTIHDLTRYAATEYDIPFVSIPTAASVDGFAANVAALTLDGLKKTVAGVSPRWILADTDIFAAAPSRLTASGVSDFLGKYISILDWKIAHLITDEYICEEVCNLLEKALRDVSRVLDDIRFGDREAIEKLMYALILSGLCMQMVDSPRPVSGA
;
A
#
# COMPACT_ATOMS: atom_id res chain seq x y z
N LYS A 1 8.19 1.20 28.58
CA LYS A 1 8.63 2.22 27.60
C LYS A 1 7.37 2.74 26.93
N ASP A 2 7.10 4.03 27.07
CA ASP A 2 5.99 4.68 26.37
C ASP A 2 6.46 4.96 24.94
N TYR A 3 5.80 4.35 23.97
CA TYR A 3 6.04 4.63 22.56
C TYR A 3 5.14 5.81 22.15
N PRO A 4 5.65 6.84 21.47
CA PRO A 4 4.80 7.92 20.96
C PRO A 4 3.82 7.39 19.91
N VAL A 5 2.55 7.75 20.05
CA VAL A 5 1.47 7.36 19.12
C VAL A 5 0.92 8.62 18.45
N ILE A 6 0.93 8.62 17.13
CA ILE A 6 0.29 9.66 16.31
C ILE A 6 -1.09 9.16 15.90
N GLU A 7 -2.12 9.57 16.62
CA GLU A 7 -3.49 9.28 16.23
C GLU A 7 -3.96 10.21 15.12
N LEU A 8 -4.38 9.63 13.99
CA LEU A 8 -4.94 10.34 12.87
C LEU A 8 -6.46 10.13 12.82
N ASN A 9 -7.23 11.21 12.96
CA ASN A 9 -8.69 11.13 12.86
C ASN A 9 -9.09 10.66 11.45
N PRO A 10 -9.83 9.54 11.31
CA PRO A 10 -10.18 8.98 10.00
C PRO A 10 -11.15 9.87 9.21
N LYS A 11 -11.88 10.78 9.88
CA LYS A 11 -12.86 11.65 9.23
C LYS A 11 -12.14 12.70 8.38
N GLY A 12 -12.24 12.55 7.05
CA GLY A 12 -11.61 13.45 6.08
C GLY A 12 -10.09 13.29 5.97
N LEU A 13 -9.51 12.22 6.52
CA LEU A 13 -8.09 11.92 6.34
C LEU A 13 -7.83 11.49 4.90
N GLN A 14 -6.88 12.15 4.27
CA GLN A 14 -6.38 11.82 2.94
C GLN A 14 -4.84 11.83 2.96
N ALA A 15 -4.24 11.11 2.03
CA ALA A 15 -2.81 11.16 1.77
C ALA A 15 -2.49 12.44 0.94
N ASP A 16 -2.66 13.60 1.56
CA ASP A 16 -2.47 14.93 0.98
C ASP A 16 -1.50 15.78 1.81
N ASN A 17 -1.25 17.02 1.37
CA ASN A 17 -0.38 17.96 2.08
C ASN A 17 -0.75 18.08 3.57
N ARG A 18 -2.04 18.07 3.92
CA ARG A 18 -2.48 18.22 5.33
C ARG A 18 -2.14 16.96 6.15
N GLY A 19 -2.35 15.79 5.55
CA GLY A 19 -1.99 14.51 6.17
C GLY A 19 -0.49 14.42 6.39
N VAL A 20 0.30 14.75 5.36
CA VAL A 20 1.78 14.83 5.43
C VAL A 20 2.23 15.79 6.52
N ASP A 21 1.76 17.05 6.49
CA ASP A 21 2.13 18.08 7.49
C ASP A 21 1.84 17.63 8.92
N LYS A 22 0.73 16.92 9.12
CA LYS A 22 0.35 16.44 10.45
C LYS A 22 1.32 15.38 10.98
N VAL A 23 1.72 14.43 10.15
CA VAL A 23 2.69 13.40 10.53
C VAL A 23 4.08 14.00 10.72
N MET A 24 4.55 14.81 9.77
CA MET A 24 5.87 15.44 9.83
C MET A 24 6.05 16.33 11.07
N LYS A 25 5.06 17.17 11.41
CA LYS A 25 5.11 18.00 12.63
C LYS A 25 5.25 17.19 13.92
N GLN A 26 4.60 16.03 14.00
CA GLN A 26 4.71 15.16 15.17
C GLN A 26 6.09 14.48 15.23
N LEU A 27 6.62 14.06 14.09
CA LEU A 27 7.97 13.50 14.02
C LEU A 27 9.03 14.56 14.35
N ASP A 28 8.92 15.77 13.82
CA ASP A 28 9.79 16.90 14.17
C ASP A 28 9.79 17.19 15.68
N TYR A 29 8.62 17.09 16.31
CA TYR A 29 8.50 17.28 17.77
C TYR A 29 9.28 16.20 18.54
N CYS A 30 9.24 14.95 18.08
CA CYS A 30 9.99 13.86 18.67
C CYS A 30 11.50 14.02 18.44
N ASP A 31 11.93 14.33 17.23
CA ASP A 31 13.32 14.34 16.79
C ASP A 31 14.10 15.58 17.31
N ARG A 32 13.47 16.75 17.39
CA ARG A 32 14.13 18.01 17.82
C ARG A 32 14.40 18.10 19.32
N GLY A 33 14.32 16.98 20.06
CA GLY A 33 14.68 16.95 21.48
C GLY A 33 13.68 17.62 22.42
N LEU A 34 12.47 17.96 21.94
CA LEU A 34 11.34 18.38 22.77
C LEU A 34 10.72 17.19 23.51
N SER A 35 10.92 15.98 22.96
CA SER A 35 10.81 14.73 23.69
C SER A 35 12.20 14.05 23.73
N SER A 36 12.57 13.38 24.81
CA SER A 36 13.83 12.65 24.93
C SER A 36 13.84 11.33 24.15
N VAL A 37 13.10 11.26 23.02
CA VAL A 37 12.87 10.03 22.27
C VAL A 37 13.40 10.23 20.84
N SER A 38 14.45 9.46 20.50
CA SER A 38 14.86 9.25 19.10
C SER A 38 13.89 8.28 18.42
N VAL A 39 13.52 8.57 17.19
CA VAL A 39 12.62 7.71 16.39
C VAL A 39 13.49 6.85 15.48
N ASP A 40 13.59 5.55 15.77
CA ASP A 40 14.41 4.61 15.00
C ASP A 40 13.59 3.80 13.99
N VAL A 41 12.26 3.76 14.15
CA VAL A 41 11.33 3.01 13.29
C VAL A 41 9.93 3.60 13.39
N LEU A 42 9.21 3.64 12.26
CA LEU A 42 7.79 3.94 12.23
C LEU A 42 6.96 2.66 12.14
N VAL A 43 5.76 2.68 12.73
CA VAL A 43 4.80 1.58 12.60
C VAL A 43 3.51 2.14 12.04
N ALA A 44 3.17 1.73 10.81
CA ALA A 44 1.92 2.10 10.15
C ALA A 44 0.83 1.10 10.54
N ILE A 45 -0.17 1.53 11.32
CA ILE A 45 -1.33 0.71 11.68
C ILE A 45 -2.57 1.35 11.05
N GLY A 46 -3.12 0.74 10.00
CA GLY A 46 -4.27 1.31 9.31
C GLY A 46 -4.49 0.79 7.89
N ALA A 47 -5.33 1.50 7.13
CA ALA A 47 -5.54 1.26 5.71
C ALA A 47 -4.52 2.04 4.84
N GLY A 48 -4.66 2.02 3.52
CA GLY A 48 -3.70 2.56 2.56
C GLY A 48 -3.22 3.98 2.86
N THR A 49 -4.13 4.91 3.19
CA THR A 49 -3.77 6.31 3.53
C THR A 49 -2.72 6.41 4.63
N ILE A 50 -2.83 5.59 5.69
CA ILE A 50 -1.85 5.58 6.79
C ILE A 50 -0.49 5.09 6.27
N HIS A 51 -0.49 4.07 5.41
CA HIS A 51 0.74 3.51 4.84
C HIS A 51 1.44 4.50 3.91
N ASP A 52 0.68 5.21 3.06
CA ASP A 52 1.25 6.23 2.18
C ASP A 52 1.88 7.39 2.97
N LEU A 53 1.18 7.91 3.99
CA LEU A 53 1.69 8.95 4.87
C LEU A 53 2.93 8.49 5.64
N THR A 54 2.90 7.25 6.17
CA THR A 54 4.03 6.70 6.93
C THR A 54 5.23 6.44 6.03
N ARG A 55 5.01 5.90 4.82
CA ARG A 55 6.09 5.66 3.84
C ARG A 55 6.74 6.97 3.44
N TYR A 56 5.95 7.99 3.14
CA TYR A 56 6.49 9.31 2.83
C TYR A 56 7.36 9.84 3.97
N ALA A 57 6.84 9.82 5.20
CA ALA A 57 7.57 10.28 6.36
C ALA A 57 8.85 9.45 6.64
N ALA A 58 8.76 8.12 6.50
CA ALA A 58 9.90 7.21 6.66
C ALA A 58 11.00 7.51 5.63
N THR A 59 10.61 7.87 4.41
CA THR A 59 11.54 8.27 3.34
C THR A 59 12.24 9.59 3.65
N GLU A 60 11.47 10.61 4.08
CA GLU A 60 12.02 11.94 4.40
C GLU A 60 12.98 11.92 5.60
N TYR A 61 12.77 11.01 6.56
CA TYR A 61 13.61 10.85 7.74
C TYR A 61 14.68 9.76 7.61
N ASP A 62 14.73 9.07 6.47
CA ASP A 62 15.64 7.93 6.23
C ASP A 62 15.59 6.87 7.34
N ILE A 63 14.38 6.53 7.78
CA ILE A 63 14.14 5.50 8.82
C ILE A 63 13.25 4.37 8.29
N PRO A 64 13.44 3.13 8.77
CA PRO A 64 12.60 2.01 8.37
C PRO A 64 11.18 2.13 8.92
N PHE A 65 10.22 1.44 8.28
CA PHE A 65 8.89 1.28 8.85
C PHE A 65 8.37 -0.15 8.77
N VAL A 66 7.41 -0.44 9.64
CA VAL A 66 6.63 -1.69 9.69
C VAL A 66 5.21 -1.41 9.23
N SER A 67 4.69 -2.26 8.35
CA SER A 67 3.32 -2.20 7.85
C SER A 67 2.43 -3.15 8.64
N ILE A 68 1.33 -2.64 9.21
CA ILE A 68 0.27 -3.41 9.87
C ILE A 68 -1.06 -3.05 9.21
N PRO A 69 -1.43 -3.72 8.09
CA PRO A 69 -2.67 -3.44 7.38
C PRO A 69 -3.89 -3.84 8.21
N THR A 70 -4.88 -2.95 8.30
CA THR A 70 -6.13 -3.21 9.00
C THR A 70 -7.32 -3.43 8.08
N ALA A 71 -7.11 -3.44 6.77
CA ALA A 71 -8.12 -3.72 5.75
C ALA A 71 -7.45 -4.19 4.45
N ALA A 72 -8.03 -5.15 3.76
CA ALA A 72 -7.60 -5.57 2.42
C ALA A 72 -8.13 -4.58 1.37
N SER A 73 -7.56 -3.38 1.29
CA SER A 73 -8.14 -2.24 0.57
C SER A 73 -7.35 -1.72 -0.62
N VAL A 74 -6.03 -1.93 -0.66
CA VAL A 74 -5.10 -1.47 -1.70
C VAL A 74 -3.86 -2.35 -1.75
N ASP A 75 -3.07 -2.26 -2.80
CA ASP A 75 -1.78 -2.95 -2.94
C ASP A 75 -0.59 -2.21 -2.32
N GLY A 76 -0.79 -0.97 -1.88
CA GLY A 76 0.25 -0.09 -1.34
C GLY A 76 0.94 -0.58 -0.06
N PHE A 77 0.49 -1.68 0.57
CA PHE A 77 1.08 -2.18 1.82
C PHE A 77 2.53 -2.62 1.67
N ALA A 78 2.88 -3.22 0.53
CA ALA A 78 4.23 -3.69 0.22
C ALA A 78 4.95 -2.82 -0.82
N ALA A 79 4.34 -1.75 -1.32
CA ALA A 79 4.91 -0.93 -2.39
C ALA A 79 6.17 -0.15 -1.95
N ASN A 80 6.97 0.27 -2.94
CA ASN A 80 8.06 1.23 -2.78
C ASN A 80 7.68 2.64 -3.29
N VAL A 81 6.37 2.90 -3.43
CA VAL A 81 5.82 4.19 -3.84
C VAL A 81 4.65 4.58 -2.94
N ALA A 82 4.44 5.87 -2.74
CA ALA A 82 3.30 6.46 -2.05
C ALA A 82 2.42 7.24 -3.03
N ALA A 83 1.10 6.99 -2.98
CA ALA A 83 0.13 7.72 -3.78
C ALA A 83 -0.39 8.93 -2.99
N LEU A 84 0.14 10.12 -3.27
CA LEU A 84 -0.18 11.35 -2.56
C LEU A 84 -0.91 12.34 -3.45
N THR A 85 -1.73 13.18 -2.84
CA THR A 85 -2.30 14.37 -3.51
C THR A 85 -1.56 15.60 -3.00
N LEU A 86 -0.56 16.04 -3.75
CA LEU A 86 0.27 17.20 -3.41
C LEU A 86 -0.09 18.37 -4.31
N ASP A 87 -0.42 19.52 -3.69
CA ASP A 87 -0.82 20.76 -4.38
C ASP A 87 -2.01 20.56 -5.34
N GLY A 88 -2.95 19.69 -4.92
CA GLY A 88 -4.14 19.36 -5.70
C GLY A 88 -3.91 18.38 -6.86
N LEU A 89 -2.68 17.89 -7.05
CA LEU A 89 -2.31 16.92 -8.08
C LEU A 89 -2.02 15.55 -7.46
N LYS A 90 -2.59 14.50 -8.03
CA LYS A 90 -2.24 13.12 -7.65
C LYS A 90 -0.85 12.78 -8.18
N LYS A 91 0.05 12.44 -7.28
CA LYS A 91 1.45 12.09 -7.59
C LYS A 91 1.81 10.74 -6.98
N THR A 92 2.51 9.93 -7.74
CA THR A 92 3.18 8.73 -7.23
C THR A 92 4.61 9.13 -6.86
N VAL A 93 4.93 9.05 -5.58
CA VAL A 93 6.23 9.46 -5.03
C VAL A 93 7.00 8.21 -4.64
N ALA A 94 8.25 8.10 -5.09
CA ALA A 94 9.13 7.02 -4.67
C ALA A 94 9.37 7.09 -3.15
N GLY A 95 9.44 5.93 -2.51
CA GLY A 95 9.64 5.85 -1.06
C GLY A 95 10.19 4.50 -0.63
N VAL A 96 10.51 4.40 0.65
CA VAL A 96 11.03 3.16 1.23
C VAL A 96 9.96 2.07 1.28
N SER A 97 10.36 0.84 1.02
CA SER A 97 9.52 -0.33 1.26
C SER A 97 9.44 -0.64 2.76
N PRO A 98 8.33 -1.23 3.25
CA PRO A 98 8.28 -1.65 4.64
C PRO A 98 9.31 -2.75 4.92
N ARG A 99 9.93 -2.69 6.10
CA ARG A 99 10.90 -3.72 6.54
C ARG A 99 10.19 -5.02 6.90
N TRP A 100 8.99 -4.93 7.45
CA TRP A 100 8.11 -6.06 7.76
C TRP A 100 6.66 -5.69 7.49
N ILE A 101 5.86 -6.70 7.15
CA ILE A 101 4.41 -6.60 7.01
C ILE A 101 3.79 -7.62 7.95
N LEU A 102 2.98 -7.16 8.88
CA LEU A 102 2.25 -7.98 9.84
C LEU A 102 0.76 -7.88 9.53
N ALA A 103 0.25 -8.79 8.72
CA ALA A 103 -1.15 -8.84 8.30
C ALA A 103 -1.90 -9.88 9.14
N ASP A 104 -2.70 -9.41 10.10
CA ASP A 104 -3.53 -10.24 10.95
C ASP A 104 -4.92 -10.42 10.30
N THR A 105 -5.29 -11.67 9.97
CA THR A 105 -6.54 -11.99 9.28
C THR A 105 -7.76 -11.59 10.08
N ASP A 106 -7.73 -11.72 11.42
CA ASP A 106 -8.87 -11.33 12.27
C ASP A 106 -9.11 -9.82 12.23
N ILE A 107 -8.07 -9.04 12.06
CA ILE A 107 -8.15 -7.58 11.98
C ILE A 107 -8.66 -7.13 10.61
N PHE A 108 -7.99 -7.52 9.53
CA PHE A 108 -8.34 -6.99 8.22
C PHE A 108 -9.63 -7.60 7.63
N ALA A 109 -10.00 -8.82 8.01
CA ALA A 109 -11.27 -9.42 7.60
C ALA A 109 -12.48 -8.78 8.31
N ALA A 110 -12.29 -8.23 9.49
CA ALA A 110 -13.32 -7.47 10.22
C ALA A 110 -13.50 -6.02 9.72
N ALA A 111 -12.71 -5.59 8.74
CA ALA A 111 -12.81 -4.24 8.18
C ALA A 111 -14.15 -4.00 7.47
N PRO A 112 -14.61 -2.74 7.37
CA PRO A 112 -15.81 -2.42 6.61
C PRO A 112 -15.75 -2.94 5.18
N SER A 113 -16.82 -3.63 4.72
CA SER A 113 -16.90 -4.30 3.42
C SER A 113 -16.56 -3.39 2.23
N ARG A 114 -16.83 -2.08 2.34
CA ARG A 114 -16.44 -1.10 1.32
C ARG A 114 -14.93 -1.03 1.10
N LEU A 115 -14.11 -1.26 2.14
CA LEU A 115 -12.65 -1.28 2.02
C LEU A 115 -12.18 -2.56 1.32
N THR A 116 -12.79 -3.69 1.65
CA THR A 116 -12.55 -4.95 0.94
C THR A 116 -12.94 -4.83 -0.54
N ALA A 117 -14.10 -4.23 -0.84
CA ALA A 117 -14.53 -3.95 -2.22
C ALA A 117 -13.55 -3.03 -2.97
N SER A 118 -12.97 -2.03 -2.28
CA SER A 118 -11.90 -1.20 -2.83
C SER A 118 -10.68 -2.03 -3.22
N GLY A 119 -10.25 -2.95 -2.33
CA GLY A 119 -9.13 -3.86 -2.62
C GLY A 119 -9.40 -4.81 -3.79
N VAL A 120 -10.62 -5.34 -3.90
CA VAL A 120 -11.03 -6.13 -5.06
C VAL A 120 -10.90 -5.30 -6.35
N SER A 121 -11.42 -4.07 -6.35
CA SER A 121 -11.37 -3.19 -7.52
C SER A 121 -9.94 -2.82 -7.89
N ASP A 122 -9.12 -2.50 -6.88
CA ASP A 122 -7.70 -2.21 -7.05
C ASP A 122 -6.96 -3.41 -7.64
N PHE A 123 -7.22 -4.62 -7.12
CA PHE A 123 -6.55 -5.82 -7.60
C PHE A 123 -7.01 -6.22 -9.00
N LEU A 124 -8.30 -6.18 -9.31
CA LEU A 124 -8.81 -6.49 -10.67
C LEU A 124 -8.30 -5.49 -11.73
N GLY A 125 -7.98 -4.26 -11.35
CA GLY A 125 -7.33 -3.29 -12.22
C GLY A 125 -6.01 -3.78 -12.83
N LYS A 126 -5.35 -4.77 -12.20
CA LYS A 126 -4.10 -5.36 -12.70
C LYS A 126 -4.26 -6.10 -14.04
N TYR A 127 -5.47 -6.55 -14.39
CA TYR A 127 -5.73 -7.05 -15.74
C TYR A 127 -5.40 -6.00 -16.81
N ILE A 128 -5.80 -4.76 -16.56
CA ILE A 128 -5.56 -3.66 -17.49
C ILE A 128 -4.09 -3.24 -17.46
N SER A 129 -3.48 -3.15 -16.26
CA SER A 129 -2.06 -2.76 -16.12
C SER A 129 -1.13 -3.73 -16.84
N ILE A 130 -1.35 -5.05 -16.69
CA ILE A 130 -0.56 -6.07 -17.38
C ILE A 130 -0.76 -5.98 -18.89
N LEU A 131 -2.00 -5.80 -19.35
CA LEU A 131 -2.30 -5.66 -20.78
C LEU A 131 -1.61 -4.43 -21.35
N ASP A 132 -1.71 -3.28 -20.68
CA ASP A 132 -1.06 -2.04 -21.05
C ASP A 132 0.48 -2.21 -21.14
N TRP A 133 1.08 -2.87 -20.18
CA TRP A 133 2.53 -3.13 -20.17
C TRP A 133 2.95 -4.04 -21.33
N LYS A 134 2.16 -5.11 -21.63
CA LYS A 134 2.40 -5.96 -22.80
C LYS A 134 2.28 -5.21 -24.13
N ILE A 135 1.31 -4.30 -24.25
CA ILE A 135 1.14 -3.45 -25.43
C ILE A 135 2.32 -2.49 -25.59
N ALA A 136 2.75 -1.84 -24.50
CA ALA A 136 3.91 -0.95 -24.54
C ALA A 136 5.19 -1.69 -24.94
N HIS A 137 5.41 -2.89 -24.40
CA HIS A 137 6.53 -3.74 -24.81
C HIS A 137 6.51 -4.01 -26.34
N LEU A 138 5.33 -4.38 -26.87
CA LEU A 138 5.21 -4.69 -28.31
C LEU A 138 5.39 -3.47 -29.23
N ILE A 139 5.02 -2.28 -28.76
CA ILE A 139 5.03 -1.06 -29.62
C ILE A 139 6.32 -0.26 -29.44
N THR A 140 6.82 -0.18 -28.22
CA THR A 140 7.94 0.72 -27.87
C THR A 140 9.20 0.00 -27.41
N ASP A 141 9.18 -1.34 -27.40
CA ASP A 141 10.26 -2.19 -26.84
C ASP A 141 10.56 -1.89 -25.37
N GLU A 142 9.54 -1.43 -24.61
CA GLU A 142 9.64 -1.21 -23.17
C GLU A 142 9.96 -2.54 -22.47
N TYR A 143 10.84 -2.49 -21.46
CA TYR A 143 11.14 -3.68 -20.66
C TYR A 143 9.89 -4.26 -20.03
N ILE A 144 9.74 -5.59 -20.06
CA ILE A 144 8.70 -6.35 -19.37
C ILE A 144 9.33 -7.55 -18.65
N CYS A 145 8.79 -7.85 -17.47
CA CYS A 145 9.18 -9.06 -16.72
C CYS A 145 8.06 -10.10 -16.81
N GLU A 146 8.28 -11.17 -17.57
CA GLU A 146 7.28 -12.22 -17.77
C GLU A 146 6.94 -12.94 -16.46
N GLU A 147 7.92 -13.15 -15.57
CA GLU A 147 7.72 -13.78 -14.27
C GLU A 147 6.75 -12.97 -13.41
N VAL A 148 6.90 -11.66 -13.38
CA VAL A 148 6.00 -10.75 -12.65
C VAL A 148 4.60 -10.79 -13.26
N CYS A 149 4.47 -10.76 -14.58
CA CYS A 149 3.19 -10.91 -15.27
C CYS A 149 2.50 -12.24 -14.90
N ASN A 150 3.24 -13.35 -14.94
CA ASN A 150 2.72 -14.67 -14.61
C ASN A 150 2.27 -14.78 -13.16
N LEU A 151 3.02 -14.21 -12.21
CA LEU A 151 2.66 -14.15 -10.79
C LEU A 151 1.34 -13.40 -10.58
N LEU A 152 1.22 -12.20 -11.17
CA LEU A 152 0.02 -11.38 -11.08
C LEU A 152 -1.18 -12.03 -11.75
N GLU A 153 -1.02 -12.61 -12.95
CA GLU A 153 -2.10 -13.30 -13.65
C GLU A 153 -2.60 -14.53 -12.89
N LYS A 154 -1.70 -15.25 -12.22
CA LYS A 154 -2.08 -16.37 -11.36
C LYS A 154 -2.91 -15.86 -10.18
N ALA A 155 -2.42 -14.84 -9.48
CA ALA A 155 -3.13 -14.25 -8.34
C ALA A 155 -4.49 -13.66 -8.76
N LEU A 156 -4.59 -13.02 -9.94
CA LEU A 156 -5.83 -12.54 -10.51
C LEU A 156 -6.86 -13.66 -10.72
N ARG A 157 -6.42 -14.80 -11.30
CA ARG A 157 -7.28 -15.98 -11.46
C ARG A 157 -7.76 -16.52 -10.11
N ASP A 158 -6.87 -16.58 -9.11
CA ASP A 158 -7.19 -17.13 -7.80
C ASP A 158 -8.18 -16.22 -7.03
N VAL A 159 -8.00 -14.90 -7.06
CA VAL A 159 -8.97 -13.95 -6.49
C VAL A 159 -10.29 -13.96 -7.24
N SER A 160 -10.26 -14.02 -8.60
CA SER A 160 -11.49 -14.04 -9.41
C SER A 160 -12.40 -15.23 -9.10
N ARG A 161 -11.85 -16.37 -8.67
CA ARG A 161 -12.62 -17.57 -8.32
C ARG A 161 -13.35 -17.46 -6.99
N VAL A 162 -12.94 -16.53 -6.12
CA VAL A 162 -13.49 -16.37 -4.77
C VAL A 162 -14.18 -15.01 -4.57
N LEU A 163 -14.53 -14.30 -5.66
CA LEU A 163 -15.18 -12.98 -5.57
C LEU A 163 -16.51 -13.00 -4.82
N ASP A 164 -17.33 -14.02 -5.05
CA ASP A 164 -18.61 -14.15 -4.35
C ASP A 164 -18.39 -14.42 -2.85
N ASP A 165 -17.40 -15.25 -2.50
CA ASP A 165 -17.05 -15.55 -1.12
C ASP A 165 -16.54 -14.29 -0.41
N ILE A 166 -15.69 -13.48 -1.10
CA ILE A 166 -15.24 -12.17 -0.60
C ILE A 166 -16.44 -11.25 -0.36
N ARG A 167 -17.40 -11.20 -1.28
CA ARG A 167 -18.61 -10.39 -1.17
C ARG A 167 -19.45 -10.78 0.06
N PHE A 168 -19.51 -12.06 0.39
CA PHE A 168 -20.21 -12.56 1.57
C PHE A 168 -19.39 -12.46 2.86
N GLY A 169 -18.16 -11.96 2.79
CA GLY A 169 -17.32 -11.74 3.96
C GLY A 169 -16.59 -12.99 4.44
N ASP A 170 -16.41 -13.98 3.56
CA ASP A 170 -15.64 -15.17 3.91
C ASP A 170 -14.19 -14.80 4.24
N ARG A 171 -13.74 -15.26 5.40
CA ARG A 171 -12.44 -14.90 5.96
C ARG A 171 -11.28 -15.41 5.09
N GLU A 172 -11.35 -16.65 4.62
CA GLU A 172 -10.27 -17.24 3.81
C GLU A 172 -10.19 -16.58 2.44
N ALA A 173 -11.33 -16.19 1.87
CA ALA A 173 -11.37 -15.47 0.62
C ALA A 173 -10.78 -14.05 0.76
N ILE A 174 -11.06 -13.34 1.86
CA ILE A 174 -10.47 -12.02 2.14
C ILE A 174 -8.96 -12.16 2.41
N GLU A 175 -8.51 -13.23 3.05
CA GLU A 175 -7.09 -13.53 3.23
C GLU A 175 -6.38 -13.71 1.88
N LYS A 176 -6.97 -14.44 0.93
CA LYS A 176 -6.45 -14.58 -0.44
C LYS A 176 -6.34 -13.22 -1.14
N LEU A 177 -7.34 -12.35 -0.97
CA LEU A 177 -7.28 -10.98 -1.49
C LEU A 177 -6.11 -10.21 -0.88
N MET A 178 -5.95 -10.23 0.45
CA MET A 178 -4.84 -9.54 1.12
C MET A 178 -3.48 -10.05 0.63
N TYR A 179 -3.33 -11.37 0.52
CA TYR A 179 -2.10 -11.96 -0.04
C TYR A 179 -1.82 -11.46 -1.46
N ALA A 180 -2.83 -11.40 -2.31
CA ALA A 180 -2.71 -10.93 -3.68
C ALA A 180 -2.34 -9.44 -3.75
N LEU A 181 -2.91 -8.60 -2.87
CA LEU A 181 -2.57 -7.19 -2.75
C LEU A 181 -1.11 -6.98 -2.29
N ILE A 182 -0.66 -7.74 -1.29
CA ILE A 182 0.75 -7.71 -0.84
C ILE A 182 1.67 -8.17 -1.97
N LEU A 183 1.33 -9.27 -2.66
CA LEU A 183 2.10 -9.78 -3.79
C LEU A 183 2.24 -8.73 -4.90
N SER A 184 1.18 -7.98 -5.22
CA SER A 184 1.27 -6.95 -6.26
C SER A 184 2.22 -5.81 -5.85
N GLY A 185 2.23 -5.41 -4.58
CA GLY A 185 3.21 -4.46 -4.06
C GLY A 185 4.66 -4.97 -4.13
N LEU A 186 4.87 -6.27 -3.86
CA LEU A 186 6.18 -6.92 -4.03
C LEU A 186 6.58 -6.97 -5.51
N CYS A 187 5.65 -7.19 -6.42
CA CYS A 187 5.90 -7.16 -7.86
C CYS A 187 6.41 -5.78 -8.33
N MET A 188 5.90 -4.67 -7.75
CA MET A 188 6.47 -3.34 -8.01
C MET A 188 7.93 -3.23 -7.59
N GLN A 189 8.27 -3.76 -6.41
CA GLN A 189 9.65 -3.76 -5.93
C GLN A 189 10.59 -4.61 -6.80
N MET A 190 10.11 -5.77 -7.29
CA MET A 190 10.91 -6.67 -8.12
C MET A 190 11.39 -6.04 -9.43
N VAL A 191 10.60 -5.12 -10.00
CA VAL A 191 10.91 -4.45 -11.27
C VAL A 191 11.26 -2.96 -11.08
N ASP A 192 11.29 -2.49 -9.83
CA ASP A 192 11.51 -1.10 -9.45
C ASP A 192 10.63 -0.12 -10.23
N SER A 193 9.37 -0.50 -10.42
CA SER A 193 8.42 0.26 -11.23
C SER A 193 6.98 -0.05 -10.81
N PRO A 194 6.06 0.94 -10.79
CA PRO A 194 4.64 0.70 -10.59
C PRO A 194 3.95 0.08 -11.81
N ARG A 195 4.65 -0.05 -12.93
CA ARG A 195 4.14 -0.48 -14.24
C ARG A 195 3.26 -1.74 -14.22
N PRO A 196 3.65 -2.85 -13.53
CA PRO A 196 2.87 -4.08 -13.55
C PRO A 196 1.51 -3.95 -12.84
N VAL A 197 1.33 -2.95 -11.99
CA VAL A 197 0.13 -2.83 -11.13
C VAL A 197 -0.68 -1.55 -11.32
N SER A 198 -0.08 -0.50 -11.86
CA SER A 198 -0.74 0.80 -12.07
C SER A 198 -0.90 1.18 -13.55
N GLY A 199 -0.21 0.47 -14.46
CA GLY A 199 -0.14 0.82 -15.87
C GLY A 199 0.74 2.05 -16.13
N ALA A 200 0.50 2.74 -17.24
CA ALA A 200 1.23 3.95 -17.64
C ALA A 200 0.71 5.20 -16.95
#